data_5cf03fab152119ab9ba553202f28cf51
#
_entry.id   5cf03fab152119ab9ba553202f28cf51
#
_cell.length_a   1.000
_cell.length_b   1.000
_cell.length_c   1.000
_cell.angle_alpha   90.00
_cell.angle_beta   90.00
_cell.angle_gamma   90.00
#
_symmetry.space_group_name_H-M   'P 1'
#
loop_
_entity.id
_entity.type
_entity.pdbx_description
1 polymer ?
#
loop_
_entity_poly.entity_id
_entity_poly.type
_entity_poly.pdbx_seq_one_letter_code
_entity_poly.pdbx_strand_id
1 'polypeptide(L)'
;GQLIERALEKEQDFYYFDHAYMFGNKHSTSKEIGEKIYRLTKNYYQIRDIKKLKADDYKRIQKYREHIKLKPWKYDGDYILFIPPNPHVKNYFWFDNNWEEQTLKTIKKHTRKPIKIRTKEDKTPLEKDLENAYCTVSYQSTVVVQSIMNGVPSFCANESMGVPVSLTDM
;
A
#
# COMPACT_ATOMS: atom_id res chain seq x y z
N GLY A 1 -11.02 -14.95 0.21
CA GLY A 1 -11.19 -16.36 -0.01
C GLY A 1 -12.61 -16.75 -0.41
N GLN A 2 -12.95 -17.99 -0.20
CA GLN A 2 -14.14 -18.67 -0.70
C GLN A 2 -15.48 -17.94 -0.49
N LEU A 3 -15.67 -17.20 0.59
CA LEU A 3 -16.93 -16.44 0.82
C LEU A 3 -17.08 -15.27 -0.16
N ILE A 4 -16.01 -14.57 -0.46
CA ILE A 4 -16.02 -13.46 -1.41
C ILE A 4 -16.24 -14.00 -2.82
N GLU A 5 -15.55 -15.06 -3.19
CA GLU A 5 -15.73 -15.74 -4.49
C GLU A 5 -17.17 -16.17 -4.69
N ARG A 6 -17.77 -16.85 -3.70
CA ARG A 6 -19.18 -17.23 -3.74
C ARG A 6 -20.16 -16.07 -3.84
N ALA A 7 -19.87 -14.95 -3.17
CA ALA A 7 -20.70 -13.76 -3.27
C ALA A 7 -20.62 -13.13 -4.66
N LEU A 8 -19.41 -13.07 -5.25
CA LEU A 8 -19.19 -12.58 -6.61
C LEU A 8 -19.84 -13.49 -7.66
N GLU A 9 -19.69 -14.82 -7.55
CA GLU A 9 -20.32 -15.81 -8.45
C GLU A 9 -21.85 -15.73 -8.43
N LYS A 10 -22.43 -15.40 -7.28
CA LYS A 10 -23.88 -15.29 -7.09
C LYS A 10 -24.42 -13.87 -7.26
N GLU A 11 -23.57 -12.93 -7.68
CA GLU A 11 -23.91 -11.50 -7.78
C GLU A 11 -24.54 -10.93 -6.51
N GLN A 12 -24.13 -11.45 -5.35
CA GLN A 12 -24.62 -11.00 -4.05
C GLN A 12 -23.80 -9.85 -3.53
N ASP A 13 -24.48 -8.81 -3.05
CA ASP A 13 -23.83 -7.71 -2.35
C ASP A 13 -23.15 -8.20 -1.06
N PHE A 14 -21.92 -7.78 -0.85
CA PHE A 14 -21.20 -8.01 0.40
C PHE A 14 -20.44 -6.76 0.85
N TYR A 15 -20.17 -6.70 2.14
CA TYR A 15 -19.34 -5.68 2.74
C TYR A 15 -18.06 -6.31 3.29
N TYR A 16 -16.92 -5.72 2.91
CA TYR A 16 -15.63 -6.13 3.40
C TYR A 16 -15.12 -5.13 4.43
N PHE A 17 -14.77 -5.62 5.60
CA PHE A 17 -14.34 -4.85 6.76
C PHE A 17 -12.90 -5.21 7.11
N ASP A 18 -12.00 -4.22 7.15
CA ASP A 18 -10.58 -4.41 7.44
C ASP A 18 -9.98 -3.16 8.08
N HIS A 19 -8.74 -3.27 8.53
CA HIS A 19 -7.99 -2.14 9.07
C HIS A 19 -7.83 -1.03 8.02
N ALA A 20 -7.89 0.22 8.47
CA ALA A 20 -7.56 1.36 7.62
C ALA A 20 -6.09 1.31 7.18
N TYR A 21 -5.80 1.90 6.03
CA TYR A 21 -4.44 2.00 5.49
C TYR A 21 -3.55 2.92 6.32
N MET A 22 -4.17 3.95 6.88
CA MET A 22 -3.58 4.85 7.86
C MET A 22 -4.30 4.63 9.19
N PHE A 23 -3.61 4.83 10.30
CA PHE A 23 -4.21 4.71 11.63
C PHE A 23 -4.74 3.31 12.01
N GLY A 24 -4.32 2.27 11.31
CA GLY A 24 -4.62 0.89 11.71
C GLY A 24 -3.87 0.48 12.98
N ASN A 25 -4.34 -0.58 13.66
CA ASN A 25 -3.85 -1.05 14.97
C ASN A 25 -2.32 -1.22 15.13
N LYS A 26 -1.57 -1.27 14.04
CA LYS A 26 -0.11 -1.47 14.05
C LYS A 26 0.69 -0.18 13.94
N HIS A 27 0.04 0.95 13.71
CA HIS A 27 0.72 2.24 13.57
C HIS A 27 0.75 2.99 14.90
N SER A 28 1.89 3.62 15.20
CA SER A 28 2.05 4.49 16.38
C SER A 28 0.96 5.55 16.47
N THR A 29 0.56 6.10 15.32
CA THR A 29 -0.46 7.12 15.20
C THR A 29 -1.84 6.67 15.69
N SER A 30 -2.19 5.37 15.61
CA SER A 30 -3.46 4.87 16.17
C SER A 30 -3.47 4.91 17.70
N LYS A 31 -2.31 4.80 18.35
CA LYS A 31 -2.16 4.96 19.80
C LYS A 31 -2.32 6.41 20.23
N GLU A 32 -1.80 7.35 19.45
CA GLU A 32 -1.91 8.78 19.69
C GLU A 32 -3.35 9.28 19.54
N ILE A 33 -4.09 8.74 18.57
CA ILE A 33 -5.49 9.09 18.33
C ILE A 33 -6.44 8.42 19.35
N GLY A 34 -6.02 7.30 19.97
CA GLY A 34 -6.86 6.51 20.88
C GLY A 34 -8.04 5.80 20.22
N GLU A 35 -8.12 5.87 18.88
CA GLU A 35 -9.21 5.29 18.08
C GLU A 35 -8.70 4.21 17.14
N LYS A 36 -9.50 3.16 16.96
CA LYS A 36 -9.26 2.16 15.93
C LYS A 36 -10.07 2.52 14.69
N ILE A 37 -9.36 2.83 13.60
CA ILE A 37 -10.01 3.19 12.34
C ILE A 37 -10.02 1.99 11.42
N TYR A 38 -11.18 1.71 10.87
CA TYR A 38 -11.42 0.64 9.93
C TYR A 38 -11.90 1.20 8.59
N ARG A 39 -11.68 0.44 7.53
CA ARG A 39 -12.29 0.67 6.22
C ARG A 39 -13.44 -0.30 6.01
N LEU A 40 -14.44 0.17 5.31
CA LEU A 40 -15.57 -0.62 4.87
C LEU A 40 -15.69 -0.42 3.35
N THR A 41 -15.71 -1.52 2.61
CA THR A 41 -15.89 -1.49 1.16
C THR A 41 -17.07 -2.36 0.76
N LYS A 42 -17.78 -1.99 -0.30
CA LYS A 42 -18.88 -2.76 -0.86
C LYS A 42 -18.40 -3.47 -2.13
N ASN A 43 -18.69 -4.76 -2.23
CA ASN A 43 -18.45 -5.61 -3.41
C ASN A 43 -16.97 -5.68 -3.86
N TYR A 44 -16.07 -5.26 -2.99
CA TYR A 44 -14.64 -5.34 -3.23
C TYR A 44 -13.87 -5.25 -1.91
N TYR A 45 -12.64 -5.75 -1.88
CA TYR A 45 -11.78 -5.72 -0.70
C TYR A 45 -10.97 -4.42 -0.56
N GLN A 46 -11.01 -3.53 -1.58
CA GLN A 46 -10.33 -2.23 -1.55
C GLN A 46 -11.20 -1.13 -2.14
N ILE A 47 -10.88 0.11 -1.81
CA ILE A 47 -11.50 1.28 -2.43
C ILE A 47 -10.92 1.45 -3.84
N ARG A 48 -11.75 1.27 -4.88
CA ARG A 48 -11.35 1.44 -6.28
C ARG A 48 -11.63 2.82 -6.83
N ASP A 49 -12.68 3.44 -6.39
CA ASP A 49 -13.19 4.67 -6.99
C ASP A 49 -13.10 5.85 -6.03
N ILE A 50 -11.94 6.53 -6.06
CA ILE A 50 -11.71 7.74 -5.28
C ILE A 50 -12.32 8.99 -5.92
N LYS A 51 -12.72 8.95 -7.18
CA LYS A 51 -13.32 10.10 -7.88
C LYS A 51 -14.71 10.46 -7.36
N LYS A 52 -15.29 9.59 -6.54
CA LYS A 52 -16.60 9.79 -5.89
C LYS A 52 -16.53 10.38 -4.48
N LEU A 53 -15.39 10.94 -4.08
CA LEU A 53 -15.29 11.62 -2.79
C LEU A 53 -16.24 12.81 -2.73
N LYS A 54 -17.02 12.87 -1.64
CA LYS A 54 -18.00 13.94 -1.37
C LYS A 54 -17.41 14.94 -0.38
N ALA A 55 -18.05 16.10 -0.27
CA ALA A 55 -17.64 17.15 0.67
C ALA A 55 -17.54 16.65 2.13
N ASP A 56 -18.40 15.72 2.53
CA ASP A 56 -18.37 15.14 3.88
C ASP A 56 -17.18 14.20 4.12
N ASP A 57 -16.61 13.63 3.06
CA ASP A 57 -15.38 12.83 3.19
C ASP A 57 -14.19 13.72 3.54
N TYR A 58 -14.14 14.95 3.00
CA TYR A 58 -13.13 15.94 3.37
C TYR A 58 -13.28 16.43 4.81
N LYS A 59 -14.51 16.64 5.29
CA LYS A 59 -14.76 16.98 6.70
C LYS A 59 -14.26 15.89 7.65
N ARG A 60 -14.45 14.63 7.28
CA ARG A 60 -13.98 13.50 8.08
C ARG A 60 -12.46 13.45 8.16
N ILE A 61 -11.74 13.71 7.07
CA ILE A 61 -10.27 13.71 7.09
C ILE A 61 -9.71 14.88 7.89
N GLN A 62 -10.41 16.01 7.95
CA GLN A 62 -9.98 17.16 8.75
C GLN A 62 -9.81 16.82 10.23
N LYS A 63 -10.65 15.92 10.77
CA LYS A 63 -10.52 15.40 12.14
C LYS A 63 -9.14 14.79 12.42
N TYR A 64 -8.50 14.22 11.39
CA TYR A 64 -7.24 13.50 11.52
C TYR A 64 -6.06 14.25 10.91
N ARG A 65 -6.29 15.46 10.38
CA ARG A 65 -5.29 16.23 9.64
C ARG A 65 -4.00 16.45 10.43
N GLU A 66 -4.10 16.73 11.71
CA GLU A 66 -2.94 16.98 12.58
C GLU A 66 -2.06 15.74 12.76
N HIS A 67 -2.64 14.55 12.60
CA HIS A 67 -1.93 13.27 12.69
C HIS A 67 -1.36 12.82 11.33
N ILE A 68 -1.71 13.49 10.23
CA ILE A 68 -1.21 13.18 8.88
C ILE A 68 0.02 14.02 8.63
N LYS A 69 1.19 13.43 8.86
CA LYS A 69 2.48 14.08 8.60
C LYS A 69 2.98 13.68 7.22
N LEU A 70 2.98 14.62 6.29
CA LEU A 70 3.58 14.45 4.98
C LEU A 70 4.98 15.06 4.99
N LYS A 71 5.98 14.27 4.57
CA LYS A 71 7.34 14.77 4.36
C LYS A 71 7.49 15.37 2.97
N PRO A 72 8.43 16.31 2.78
CA PRO A 72 8.78 16.80 1.44
C PRO A 72 9.14 15.66 0.49
N TRP A 73 8.82 15.83 -0.79
CA TRP A 73 9.14 14.86 -1.83
C TRP A 73 10.65 14.70 -2.01
N LYS A 74 11.11 13.47 -2.12
CA LYS A 74 12.52 13.14 -2.33
C LYS A 74 12.80 12.90 -3.79
N TYR A 75 13.97 13.35 -4.23
CA TYR A 75 14.48 13.17 -5.60
C TYR A 75 15.75 12.34 -5.64
N ASP A 76 16.26 11.92 -4.49
CA ASP A 76 17.49 11.16 -4.31
C ASP A 76 17.25 9.92 -3.42
N GLY A 77 18.25 9.06 -3.38
CA GLY A 77 18.25 7.85 -2.56
C GLY A 77 19.24 6.82 -3.11
N ASP A 78 19.68 5.93 -2.23
CA ASP A 78 20.78 5.01 -2.50
C ASP A 78 20.34 3.72 -3.18
N TYR A 79 19.09 3.31 -2.96
CA TYR A 79 18.58 2.01 -3.41
C TYR A 79 17.08 2.04 -3.74
N ILE A 80 16.65 1.01 -4.45
CA ILE A 80 15.25 0.69 -4.65
C ILE A 80 14.82 -0.24 -3.52
N LEU A 81 13.78 0.14 -2.77
CA LEU A 81 13.20 -0.73 -1.74
C LEU A 81 12.11 -1.60 -2.35
N PHE A 82 12.43 -2.88 -2.54
CA PHE A 82 11.49 -3.85 -3.09
C PHE A 82 10.78 -4.61 -1.96
N ILE A 83 9.44 -4.58 -1.99
CA ILE A 83 8.59 -5.23 -1.00
C ILE A 83 7.76 -6.31 -1.70
N PRO A 84 8.23 -7.58 -1.70
CA PRO A 84 7.51 -8.67 -2.34
C PRO A 84 6.17 -8.94 -1.65
N PRO A 85 5.18 -9.47 -2.38
CA PRO A 85 3.93 -9.90 -1.81
C PRO A 85 4.15 -11.08 -0.85
N ASN A 86 3.47 -11.05 0.29
CA ASN A 86 3.53 -12.16 1.23
C ASN A 86 2.76 -13.40 0.69
N PRO A 87 2.99 -14.61 1.26
CA PRO A 87 2.35 -15.83 0.80
C PRO A 87 0.81 -15.76 0.76
N HIS A 88 0.18 -15.08 1.72
CA HIS A 88 -1.28 -14.93 1.73
C HIS A 88 -1.79 -14.09 0.56
N VAL A 89 -1.07 -13.04 0.21
CA VAL A 89 -1.39 -12.21 -0.97
C VAL A 89 -1.20 -13.01 -2.24
N LYS A 90 -0.11 -13.76 -2.35
CA LYS A 90 0.14 -14.65 -3.50
C LYS A 90 -1.00 -15.64 -3.69
N ASN A 91 -1.42 -16.32 -2.64
CA ASN A 91 -2.51 -17.28 -2.69
C ASN A 91 -3.87 -16.65 -3.00
N TYR A 92 -4.11 -15.43 -2.52
CA TYR A 92 -5.39 -14.74 -2.72
C TYR A 92 -5.58 -14.25 -4.15
N PHE A 93 -4.51 -13.75 -4.79
CA PHE A 93 -4.56 -13.13 -6.12
C PHE A 93 -4.18 -14.11 -7.24
N TRP A 94 -4.05 -15.41 -6.96
CA TRP A 94 -3.65 -16.42 -7.95
C TRP A 94 -2.36 -16.01 -8.69
N PHE A 95 -1.39 -15.54 -7.93
CA PHE A 95 -0.16 -14.97 -8.45
C PHE A 95 0.58 -15.96 -9.35
N ASP A 96 0.94 -15.51 -10.52
CA ASP A 96 2.04 -16.12 -11.25
C ASP A 96 3.30 -16.06 -10.38
N ASN A 97 3.89 -17.22 -10.08
CA ASN A 97 5.10 -17.33 -9.25
C ASN A 97 6.28 -16.52 -9.81
N ASN A 98 6.20 -16.05 -11.04
CA ASN A 98 7.23 -15.29 -11.73
C ASN A 98 7.17 -13.76 -11.50
N TRP A 99 6.12 -13.22 -10.85
CA TRP A 99 5.97 -11.77 -10.71
C TRP A 99 7.19 -11.10 -10.06
N GLU A 100 7.72 -11.69 -9.00
CA GLU A 100 8.88 -11.12 -8.31
C GLU A 100 10.11 -11.06 -9.23
N GLU A 101 10.37 -12.16 -9.93
CA GLU A 101 11.50 -12.26 -10.85
C GLU A 101 11.36 -11.28 -12.01
N GLN A 102 10.18 -11.19 -12.61
CA GLN A 102 9.88 -10.25 -13.68
C GLN A 102 10.02 -8.81 -13.23
N THR A 103 9.50 -8.48 -12.05
CA THR A 103 9.62 -7.13 -11.46
C THR A 103 11.08 -6.77 -11.21
N LEU A 104 11.86 -7.67 -10.61
CA LEU A 104 13.29 -7.45 -10.37
C LEU A 104 14.08 -7.28 -11.68
N LYS A 105 13.75 -8.04 -12.72
CA LYS A 105 14.33 -7.86 -14.06
C LYS A 105 13.98 -6.48 -14.64
N THR A 106 12.73 -6.06 -14.49
CA THR A 106 12.28 -4.74 -14.96
C THR A 106 13.01 -3.62 -14.23
N ILE A 107 13.08 -3.67 -12.90
CA ILE A 107 13.83 -2.67 -12.13
C ILE A 107 15.28 -2.56 -12.64
N LYS A 108 15.96 -3.69 -12.84
CA LYS A 108 17.35 -3.73 -13.30
C LYS A 108 17.56 -3.18 -14.72
N LYS A 109 16.53 -3.13 -15.57
CA LYS A 109 16.59 -2.49 -16.90
C LYS A 109 16.59 -0.96 -16.78
N HIS A 110 15.92 -0.40 -15.77
CA HIS A 110 15.73 1.04 -15.63
C HIS A 110 16.74 1.72 -14.70
N THR A 111 17.43 0.96 -13.84
CA THR A 111 18.39 1.54 -12.90
C THR A 111 19.53 0.60 -12.54
N ARG A 112 20.68 1.19 -12.20
CA ARG A 112 21.84 0.50 -11.62
C ARG A 112 21.86 0.59 -10.09
N LYS A 113 20.89 1.25 -9.47
CA LYS A 113 20.83 1.35 -8.02
C LYS A 113 20.68 -0.04 -7.38
N PRO A 114 21.31 -0.28 -6.22
CA PRO A 114 21.08 -1.52 -5.46
C PRO A 114 19.61 -1.75 -5.20
N ILE A 115 19.19 -2.99 -5.10
CA ILE A 115 17.84 -3.38 -4.70
C ILE A 115 17.92 -3.94 -3.29
N LYS A 116 17.24 -3.29 -2.36
CA LYS A 116 17.05 -3.78 -0.99
C LYS A 116 15.70 -4.46 -0.91
N ILE A 117 15.68 -5.72 -0.52
CA ILE A 117 14.43 -6.47 -0.34
C ILE A 117 14.00 -6.31 1.12
N ARG A 118 12.72 -6.00 1.32
CA ARG A 118 12.11 -5.92 2.64
C ARG A 118 10.90 -6.84 2.74
N THR A 119 10.89 -7.66 3.77
CA THR A 119 9.83 -8.62 4.07
C THR A 119 9.14 -8.29 5.42
N LYS A 120 8.16 -9.08 5.82
CA LYS A 120 7.49 -8.91 7.11
C LYS A 120 8.35 -9.35 8.29
N GLU A 121 9.35 -10.17 8.04
CA GLU A 121 10.30 -10.69 9.02
C GLU A 121 11.35 -9.65 9.44
N ASP A 122 11.51 -8.60 8.63
CA ASP A 122 12.44 -7.50 8.93
C ASP A 122 12.00 -6.74 10.18
N LYS A 123 12.88 -6.70 11.18
CA LYS A 123 12.65 -6.02 12.45
C LYS A 123 12.95 -4.52 12.42
N THR A 124 13.68 -4.06 11.40
CA THR A 124 14.00 -2.64 11.23
C THR A 124 12.71 -1.85 11.00
N PRO A 125 12.48 -0.71 11.67
CA PRO A 125 11.37 0.17 11.36
C PRO A 125 11.37 0.57 9.87
N LEU A 126 10.19 0.61 9.25
CA LEU A 126 10.05 0.94 7.83
C LEU A 126 10.63 2.33 7.53
N GLU A 127 10.43 3.28 8.42
CA GLU A 127 10.88 4.65 8.28
C GLU A 127 12.39 4.74 8.03
N LYS A 128 13.18 3.89 8.71
CA LYS A 128 14.63 3.81 8.49
C LYS A 128 14.98 3.32 7.08
N ASP A 129 14.21 2.36 6.56
CA ASP A 129 14.41 1.88 5.19
C ASP A 129 13.95 2.91 4.15
N LEU A 130 13.00 3.78 4.49
CA LEU A 130 12.56 4.86 3.62
C LEU A 130 13.51 6.07 3.61
N GLU A 131 14.34 6.26 4.63
CA GLU A 131 15.26 7.40 4.72
C GLU A 131 16.20 7.50 3.52
N ASN A 132 16.71 6.37 3.04
CA ASN A 132 17.67 6.31 1.92
C ASN A 132 17.08 5.60 0.69
N ALA A 133 15.79 5.29 0.66
CA ALA A 133 15.15 4.74 -0.51
C ALA A 133 14.93 5.81 -1.57
N TYR A 134 15.35 5.51 -2.81
CA TYR A 134 15.06 6.31 -4.00
C TYR A 134 13.58 6.19 -4.39
N CYS A 135 13.09 4.96 -4.43
CA CYS A 135 11.67 4.66 -4.57
C CYS A 135 11.36 3.31 -3.92
N THR A 136 10.07 3.02 -3.76
CA THR A 136 9.60 1.70 -3.34
C THR A 136 8.88 1.01 -4.49
N VAL A 137 8.99 -0.31 -4.54
CA VAL A 137 8.26 -1.15 -5.50
C VAL A 137 7.56 -2.27 -4.75
N SER A 138 6.27 -2.40 -4.92
CA SER A 138 5.46 -3.38 -4.20
C SER A 138 4.25 -3.79 -5.03
N TYR A 139 3.75 -5.01 -4.84
CA TYR A 139 2.50 -5.40 -5.48
C TYR A 139 1.30 -4.69 -4.85
N GLN A 140 1.05 -4.95 -3.57
CA GLN A 140 -0.14 -4.49 -2.88
C GLN A 140 0.12 -4.35 -1.37
N SER A 141 1.00 -3.46 -1.01
CA SER A 141 1.34 -3.25 0.40
C SER A 141 0.88 -1.87 0.87
N THR A 142 0.48 -1.77 2.14
CA THR A 142 0.28 -0.47 2.80
C THR A 142 1.55 0.39 2.82
N VAL A 143 2.72 -0.23 2.61
CA VAL A 143 4.00 0.46 2.45
C VAL A 143 3.94 1.50 1.33
N VAL A 144 3.15 1.28 0.27
CA VAL A 144 2.96 2.26 -0.81
C VAL A 144 2.49 3.60 -0.25
N VAL A 145 1.43 3.59 0.55
CA VAL A 145 0.90 4.82 1.17
C VAL A 145 1.90 5.42 2.15
N GLN A 146 2.55 4.59 2.96
CA GLN A 146 3.57 5.05 3.91
C GLN A 146 4.79 5.65 3.22
N SER A 147 5.20 5.10 2.08
CA SER A 147 6.29 5.65 1.25
C SER A 147 5.94 7.06 0.77
N ILE A 148 4.78 7.24 0.17
CA ILE A 148 4.30 8.53 -0.31
C ILE A 148 4.21 9.55 0.85
N MET A 149 3.70 9.15 2.01
CA MET A 149 3.67 10.01 3.21
C MET A 149 5.09 10.42 3.67
N ASN A 150 6.07 9.56 3.47
CA ASN A 150 7.47 9.86 3.75
C ASN A 150 8.21 10.58 2.60
N GLY A 151 7.49 11.01 1.56
CA GLY A 151 8.06 11.71 0.40
C GLY A 151 8.83 10.81 -0.56
N VAL A 152 8.70 9.48 -0.43
CA VAL A 152 9.39 8.51 -1.29
C VAL A 152 8.46 8.05 -2.41
N PRO A 153 8.86 8.22 -3.70
CA PRO A 153 8.11 7.71 -4.83
C PRO A 153 7.81 6.21 -4.68
N SER A 154 6.64 5.78 -5.13
CA SER A 154 6.24 4.38 -5.02
C SER A 154 5.63 3.86 -6.31
N PHE A 155 6.01 2.64 -6.68
CA PHE A 155 5.39 1.86 -7.75
C PHE A 155 4.57 0.74 -7.15
N CYS A 156 3.37 0.50 -7.70
CA CYS A 156 2.51 -0.59 -7.27
C CYS A 156 1.75 -1.20 -8.44
N ALA A 157 1.24 -2.41 -8.24
CA ALA A 157 0.36 -3.04 -9.21
C ALA A 157 -1.02 -2.37 -9.24
N ASN A 158 -1.73 -2.54 -10.36
CA ASN A 158 -3.06 -1.95 -10.59
C ASN A 158 -4.13 -2.36 -9.56
N GLU A 159 -3.93 -3.49 -8.88
CA GLU A 159 -4.81 -3.97 -7.81
C GLU A 159 -4.50 -3.34 -6.46
N SER A 160 -3.46 -2.53 -6.37
CA SER A 160 -3.06 -1.91 -5.10
C SER A 160 -4.01 -0.79 -4.70
N MET A 161 -4.18 -0.68 -3.39
CA MET A 161 -4.81 0.49 -2.76
C MET A 161 -4.02 1.79 -2.99
N GLY A 162 -2.76 1.68 -3.32
CA GLY A 162 -1.86 2.80 -3.52
C GLY A 162 -1.97 3.46 -4.91
N VAL A 163 -2.68 2.83 -5.86
CA VAL A 163 -2.86 3.33 -7.24
C VAL A 163 -3.19 4.82 -7.32
N PRO A 164 -4.06 5.39 -6.47
CA PRO A 164 -4.39 6.81 -6.55
C PRO A 164 -3.25 7.78 -6.27
N VAL A 165 -2.19 7.31 -5.62
CA VAL A 165 -1.08 8.15 -5.13
C VAL A 165 0.30 7.67 -5.57
N SER A 166 0.36 6.62 -6.39
CA SER A 166 1.60 5.98 -6.84
C SER A 166 1.65 5.79 -8.35
N LEU A 167 2.78 5.32 -8.84
CA LEU A 167 2.97 4.94 -10.23
C LEU A 167 2.62 3.45 -10.42
N THR A 168 2.05 3.10 -11.56
CA THR A 168 1.68 1.72 -11.91
C THR A 168 2.54 1.14 -13.01
N ASP A 169 3.26 2.01 -13.76
CA ASP A 169 4.13 1.64 -14.86
C ASP A 169 5.60 1.94 -14.51
N MET A 170 6.51 1.02 -14.90
CA MET A 170 7.96 1.13 -14.74
C MET A 170 8.64 1.17 -16.10
#